data_f0f77d01d5ed3dda61a7de96a853a1f6
#
_entry.id   f0f77d01d5ed3dda61a7de96a853a1f6
#
_cell.length_a   1.000
_cell.length_b   1.000
_cell.length_c   1.000
_cell.angle_alpha   90.00
_cell.angle_beta   90.00
_cell.angle_gamma   90.00
#
_symmetry.space_group_name_H-M   'P 1'
#
loop_
_entity.id
_entity.type
_entity.pdbx_description
1 polymer ?
#
loop_
_entity_poly.entity_id
_entity_poly.type
_entity_poly.pdbx_seq_one_letter_code
_entity_poly.pdbx_strand_id
1 'polypeptide(L)'
;PLSGRSYVYQAMRVTGSADPRTSLEDTLEGKLMQKKITTQAANGYSSYGNQIGLSTGQVTELYDEDFVAKRMEIGAVIAAAPKENVIRETPESGDVVILLGGKTGRDGCGGATGSSKEHSEESLVTCSAEVQKGDAPNERKIQRFFRNKEVAQMIKRCNDFGAGGVCVAIGEIAESID
;
A
#
# COMPACT_ATOMS: atom_id res chain seq x y z
N PRO A 1 -8.94 3.83 0.34
CA PRO A 1 -10.15 4.37 -0.32
C PRO A 1 -11.17 3.29 -0.67
N LEU A 2 -10.77 2.12 -1.17
CA LEU A 2 -11.70 1.05 -1.56
C LEU A 2 -12.54 0.54 -0.39
N SER A 3 -11.97 0.39 0.80
CA SER A 3 -12.72 0.02 2.02
C SER A 3 -13.83 1.02 2.34
N GLY A 4 -13.66 2.29 1.97
CA GLY A 4 -14.68 3.33 2.01
C GLY A 4 -15.58 3.40 0.77
N ARG A 5 -15.52 2.44 -0.17
CA ARG A 5 -16.23 2.39 -1.46
C ARG A 5 -15.91 3.58 -2.35
N SER A 6 -14.79 4.23 -2.14
CA SER A 6 -14.40 5.39 -2.93
C SER A 6 -13.64 5.00 -4.19
N TYR A 7 -13.92 5.72 -5.25
CA TYR A 7 -13.20 5.59 -6.52
C TYR A 7 -11.98 6.50 -6.50
N VAL A 8 -10.81 5.92 -6.69
CA VAL A 8 -9.57 6.68 -6.77
C VAL A 8 -9.44 7.30 -8.16
N TYR A 9 -9.25 8.60 -8.21
CA TYR A 9 -9.10 9.36 -9.46
C TYR A 9 -7.65 9.68 -9.77
N GLN A 10 -6.87 9.95 -8.74
CA GLN A 10 -5.53 10.46 -8.89
C GLN A 10 -4.65 10.07 -7.71
N ALA A 11 -3.39 9.76 -8.00
CA ALA A 11 -2.34 9.57 -7.01
C ALA A 11 -1.33 10.71 -7.06
N MET A 12 -0.69 10.94 -5.94
CA MET A 12 0.43 11.87 -5.79
C MET A 12 1.50 11.20 -4.92
N ARG A 13 2.76 11.61 -5.09
CA ARG A 13 3.84 11.07 -4.31
C ARG A 13 4.94 12.10 -4.07
N VAL A 14 5.48 12.08 -2.86
CA VAL A 14 6.71 12.78 -2.49
C VAL A 14 7.71 11.74 -2.01
N THR A 15 8.92 11.79 -2.51
CA THR A 15 9.98 10.84 -2.19
C THR A 15 11.26 11.55 -1.79
N GLY A 16 12.03 10.93 -0.90
CA GLY A 16 13.36 11.39 -0.50
C GLY A 16 14.39 10.27 -0.63
N SER A 17 15.54 10.57 -1.19
CA SER A 17 16.70 9.69 -1.27
C SER A 17 17.97 10.51 -1.11
N ALA A 18 19.09 9.87 -0.78
CA ALA A 18 20.38 10.55 -0.89
C ALA A 18 20.76 10.72 -2.37
N ASP A 19 21.85 11.41 -2.64
CA ASP A 19 22.25 11.80 -4.01
C ASP A 19 22.38 10.57 -4.94
N PRO A 20 21.55 10.46 -5.98
CA PRO A 20 21.59 9.33 -6.90
C PRO A 20 22.84 9.34 -7.81
N ARG A 21 23.64 10.41 -7.79
CA ARG A 21 24.91 10.50 -8.52
C ARG A 21 26.09 9.89 -7.75
N THR A 22 25.91 9.60 -6.46
CA THR A 22 26.94 8.95 -5.63
C THR A 22 27.40 7.66 -6.30
N SER A 23 28.70 7.49 -6.45
CA SER A 23 29.29 6.30 -7.06
C SER A 23 29.10 5.07 -6.17
N LEU A 24 29.32 3.87 -6.73
CA LEU A 24 29.27 2.64 -5.93
C LEU A 24 30.37 2.64 -4.86
N GLU A 25 31.55 3.16 -5.20
CA GLU A 25 32.71 3.22 -4.31
C GLU A 25 32.51 4.17 -3.12
N ASP A 26 31.72 5.24 -3.34
CA ASP A 26 31.39 6.23 -2.31
C ASP A 26 30.11 5.86 -1.53
N THR A 27 29.44 4.79 -1.91
CA THR A 27 28.26 4.32 -1.20
C THR A 27 28.67 3.70 0.13
N LEU A 28 28.03 4.12 1.23
CA LEU A 28 28.30 3.58 2.55
C LEU A 28 28.14 2.06 2.60
N GLU A 29 29.05 1.41 3.32
CA GLU A 29 29.04 -0.04 3.48
C GLU A 29 27.69 -0.55 4.01
N GLY A 30 27.18 -1.62 3.45
CA GLY A 30 25.87 -2.20 3.80
C GLY A 30 24.65 -1.42 3.31
N LYS A 31 24.84 -0.32 2.58
CA LYS A 31 23.75 0.47 2.00
C LYS A 31 23.57 0.20 0.51
N LEU A 32 22.34 0.31 0.03
CA LEU A 32 22.03 0.19 -1.39
C LEU A 32 22.43 1.46 -2.15
N MET A 33 22.92 1.28 -3.37
CA MET A 33 23.26 2.39 -4.26
C MET A 33 22.03 3.26 -4.52
N GLN A 34 22.11 4.57 -4.26
CA GLN A 34 20.96 5.48 -4.35
C GLN A 34 20.37 5.57 -5.77
N LYS A 35 21.22 5.54 -6.78
CA LYS A 35 20.79 5.49 -8.19
C LYS A 35 19.90 4.28 -8.48
N LYS A 36 20.26 3.12 -7.94
CA LYS A 36 19.47 1.89 -8.11
C LYS A 36 18.12 2.02 -7.43
N ILE A 37 18.08 2.49 -6.19
CA ILE A 37 16.84 2.70 -5.42
C ILE A 37 15.92 3.66 -6.16
N THR A 38 16.42 4.83 -6.55
CA THR A 38 15.64 5.89 -7.20
C THR A 38 15.06 5.41 -8.53
N THR A 39 15.88 4.77 -9.37
CA THR A 39 15.44 4.27 -10.68
C THR A 39 14.41 3.16 -10.53
N GLN A 40 14.64 2.20 -9.63
CA GLN A 40 13.71 1.09 -9.44
C GLN A 40 12.39 1.53 -8.80
N ALA A 41 12.42 2.46 -7.86
CA ALA A 41 11.22 3.02 -7.28
C ALA A 41 10.36 3.76 -8.31
N ALA A 42 11.00 4.57 -9.18
CA ALA A 42 10.31 5.25 -10.28
C ALA A 42 9.67 4.26 -11.27
N ASN A 43 10.41 3.24 -11.67
CA ASN A 43 9.91 2.19 -12.57
C ASN A 43 8.76 1.39 -11.94
N GLY A 44 8.89 1.00 -10.67
CA GLY A 44 7.86 0.27 -9.94
C GLY A 44 6.57 1.08 -9.83
N TYR A 45 6.67 2.33 -9.46
CA TYR A 45 5.52 3.22 -9.31
C TYR A 45 4.81 3.45 -10.65
N SER A 46 5.57 3.72 -11.71
CA SER A 46 5.03 3.90 -13.07
C SER A 46 4.35 2.63 -13.58
N SER A 47 5.00 1.49 -13.44
CA SER A 47 4.45 0.19 -13.84
C SER A 47 3.16 -0.12 -13.08
N TYR A 48 3.14 0.09 -11.78
CA TYR A 48 1.96 -0.13 -10.95
C TYR A 48 0.80 0.77 -11.37
N GLY A 49 1.04 2.06 -11.51
CA GLY A 49 0.03 3.03 -11.96
C GLY A 49 -0.56 2.68 -13.32
N ASN A 50 0.27 2.28 -14.28
CA ASN A 50 -0.18 1.85 -15.60
C ASN A 50 -1.06 0.59 -15.55
N GLN A 51 -0.70 -0.40 -14.75
CA GLN A 51 -1.46 -1.64 -14.61
C GLN A 51 -2.80 -1.44 -13.90
N ILE A 52 -2.81 -0.62 -12.86
CA ILE A 52 -4.04 -0.31 -12.12
C ILE A 52 -4.94 0.70 -12.87
N GLY A 53 -4.38 1.42 -13.84
CA GLY A 53 -5.07 2.44 -14.62
C GLY A 53 -5.36 3.70 -13.82
N LEU A 54 -4.38 4.17 -13.06
CA LEU A 54 -4.47 5.36 -12.21
C LEU A 54 -3.40 6.37 -12.61
N SER A 55 -3.81 7.59 -12.90
CA SER A 55 -2.88 8.67 -13.20
C SER A 55 -2.18 9.20 -11.95
N THR A 56 -0.91 9.55 -12.10
CA THR A 56 -0.16 10.29 -11.09
C THR A 56 -0.17 11.77 -11.44
N GLY A 57 -0.79 12.59 -10.61
CA GLY A 57 -0.92 14.02 -10.86
C GLY A 57 0.29 14.82 -10.44
N GLN A 58 1.06 14.32 -9.47
CA GLN A 58 2.27 14.97 -9.00
C GLN A 58 3.27 13.95 -8.47
N VAL A 59 4.53 14.14 -8.84
CA VAL A 59 5.69 13.46 -8.23
C VAL A 59 6.70 14.55 -7.87
N THR A 60 7.13 14.56 -6.61
CA THR A 60 8.20 15.44 -6.13
C THR A 60 9.29 14.55 -5.53
N GLU A 61 10.51 14.72 -5.97
CA GLU A 61 11.68 14.02 -5.42
C GLU A 61 12.60 15.03 -4.72
N LEU A 62 12.98 14.71 -3.50
CA LEU A 62 13.90 15.46 -2.67
C LEU A 62 15.17 14.64 -2.47
N TYR A 63 16.31 15.30 -2.43
CA TYR A 63 17.59 14.66 -2.23
C TYR A 63 18.29 15.26 -1.01
N ASP A 64 18.62 14.40 -0.05
CA ASP A 64 19.30 14.77 1.18
C ASP A 64 20.05 13.56 1.72
N GLU A 65 21.26 13.77 2.24
CA GLU A 65 22.13 12.69 2.71
C GLU A 65 21.52 11.90 3.88
N ASP A 66 20.65 12.49 4.66
CA ASP A 66 19.97 11.82 5.76
C ASP A 66 19.06 10.68 5.28
N PHE A 67 18.68 10.67 3.99
CA PHE A 67 17.90 9.58 3.41
C PHE A 67 18.72 8.38 2.93
N VAL A 68 20.05 8.36 3.15
CA VAL A 68 20.91 7.23 2.76
C VAL A 68 20.52 5.95 3.51
N ALA A 69 20.14 6.06 4.78
CA ALA A 69 19.76 4.94 5.61
C ALA A 69 18.39 4.35 5.20
N LYS A 70 17.49 5.24 4.82
CA LYS A 70 16.13 4.86 4.42
C LYS A 70 15.52 5.89 3.49
N ARG A 71 15.05 5.42 2.34
CA ARG A 71 14.25 6.22 1.43
C ARG A 71 12.96 6.66 2.11
N MET A 72 12.64 7.95 2.04
CA MET A 72 11.32 8.46 2.38
C MET A 72 10.35 8.25 1.20
N GLU A 73 9.15 7.82 1.48
CA GLU A 73 8.10 7.75 0.47
C GLU A 73 6.75 8.07 1.09
N ILE A 74 6.11 9.13 0.60
CA ILE A 74 4.79 9.57 1.02
C ILE A 74 3.88 9.49 -0.19
N GLY A 75 2.80 8.73 -0.07
CA GLY A 75 1.76 8.64 -1.08
C GLY A 75 0.47 9.30 -0.62
N ALA A 76 -0.24 9.90 -1.54
CA ALA A 76 -1.59 10.40 -1.33
C ALA A 76 -2.46 10.05 -2.53
N VAL A 77 -3.74 9.85 -2.29
CA VAL A 77 -4.74 9.61 -3.33
C VAL A 77 -5.96 10.48 -3.12
N ILE A 78 -6.57 10.90 -4.23
CA ILE A 78 -7.85 11.60 -4.24
C ILE A 78 -8.91 10.62 -4.71
N ALA A 79 -9.96 10.45 -3.91
CA ALA A 79 -11.03 9.53 -4.19
C ALA A 79 -12.39 10.13 -3.81
N ALA A 80 -13.44 9.68 -4.46
CA ALA A 80 -14.81 10.04 -4.14
C ALA A 80 -15.75 8.84 -4.35
N ALA A 81 -16.90 8.87 -3.69
CA ALA A 81 -17.95 7.88 -3.84
C ALA A 81 -19.32 8.56 -3.93
N PRO A 82 -20.33 7.95 -4.59
CA PRO A 82 -21.70 8.36 -4.40
C PRO A 82 -22.09 8.28 -2.93
N LYS A 83 -22.81 9.26 -2.43
CA LYS A 83 -23.18 9.34 -1.02
C LYS A 83 -23.92 8.10 -0.53
N GLU A 84 -24.77 7.56 -1.37
CA GLU A 84 -25.58 6.36 -1.09
C GLU A 84 -24.75 5.07 -0.95
N ASN A 85 -23.50 5.07 -1.41
CA ASN A 85 -22.57 3.94 -1.26
C ASN A 85 -21.74 4.01 0.02
N VAL A 86 -21.84 5.11 0.76
CA VAL A 86 -21.12 5.29 2.02
C VAL A 86 -21.90 4.64 3.15
N ILE A 87 -21.66 3.34 3.36
CA ILE A 87 -22.31 2.52 4.37
C ILE A 87 -21.27 2.17 5.44
N ARG A 88 -21.65 2.35 6.70
CA ARG A 88 -20.83 2.04 7.88
C ARG A 88 -21.73 1.49 8.99
N GLU A 89 -22.21 0.26 8.75
CA GLU A 89 -23.02 -0.46 9.69
C GLU A 89 -22.15 -1.29 10.65
N THR A 90 -22.67 -1.58 11.82
CA THR A 90 -22.04 -2.52 12.74
C THR A 90 -22.36 -3.94 12.29
N PRO A 91 -21.33 -4.82 12.15
CA PRO A 91 -21.58 -6.23 11.88
C PRO A 91 -22.38 -6.90 12.99
N GLU A 92 -23.14 -7.92 12.65
CA GLU A 92 -24.01 -8.65 13.57
C GLU A 92 -23.73 -10.16 13.50
N SER A 93 -24.18 -10.88 14.51
CA SER A 93 -24.11 -12.35 14.51
C SER A 93 -24.85 -12.94 13.32
N GLY A 94 -24.14 -13.76 12.54
CA GLY A 94 -24.64 -14.34 11.28
C GLY A 94 -24.17 -13.63 10.02
N ASP A 95 -23.51 -12.48 10.13
CA ASP A 95 -22.88 -11.85 8.99
C ASP A 95 -21.69 -12.69 8.46
N VAL A 96 -21.48 -12.63 7.16
CA VAL A 96 -20.41 -13.38 6.48
C VAL A 96 -19.18 -12.50 6.33
N VAL A 97 -18.04 -13.00 6.80
CA VAL A 97 -16.73 -12.37 6.61
C VAL A 97 -16.09 -12.91 5.32
N ILE A 98 -15.74 -12.03 4.41
CA ILE A 98 -15.13 -12.38 3.13
C ILE A 98 -13.75 -11.74 3.02
N LEU A 99 -12.72 -12.55 2.81
CA LEU A 99 -11.39 -12.06 2.39
C LEU A 99 -11.34 -12.02 0.87
N LEU A 100 -11.22 -10.81 0.32
CA LEU A 100 -11.17 -10.57 -1.11
C LEU A 100 -9.81 -10.04 -1.53
N GLY A 101 -9.16 -10.70 -2.48
CA GLY A 101 -7.88 -10.25 -3.03
C GLY A 101 -6.97 -11.37 -3.47
N GLY A 102 -5.68 -11.06 -3.58
CA GLY A 102 -4.62 -11.99 -3.93
C GLY A 102 -4.07 -12.75 -2.72
N LYS A 103 -3.10 -13.61 -2.98
CA LYS A 103 -2.33 -14.27 -1.91
C LYS A 103 -1.52 -13.24 -1.13
N THR A 104 -1.54 -13.35 0.18
CA THR A 104 -0.75 -12.52 1.10
C THR A 104 0.48 -13.28 1.59
N GLY A 105 1.46 -12.58 2.13
CA GLY A 105 2.47 -13.17 3.00
C GLY A 105 1.86 -13.57 4.34
N ARG A 106 2.64 -14.22 5.20
CA ARG A 106 2.19 -14.74 6.49
C ARG A 106 2.42 -13.81 7.68
N ASP A 107 3.35 -12.89 7.56
CA ASP A 107 3.76 -11.99 8.64
C ASP A 107 3.04 -10.65 8.54
N GLY A 108 1.92 -10.52 9.24
CA GLY A 108 1.18 -9.28 9.32
C GLY A 108 1.85 -8.20 10.17
N CYS A 109 2.56 -8.60 11.23
CA CYS A 109 3.24 -7.65 12.12
C CYS A 109 4.58 -7.17 11.55
N GLY A 110 5.27 -8.00 10.77
CA GLY A 110 6.55 -7.66 10.15
C GLY A 110 6.46 -6.48 9.19
N GLY A 111 5.37 -6.35 8.45
CA GLY A 111 5.13 -5.23 7.55
C GLY A 111 5.14 -3.87 8.27
N ALA A 112 4.45 -3.77 9.39
CA ALA A 112 4.44 -2.56 10.21
C ALA A 112 5.82 -2.25 10.80
N THR A 113 6.52 -3.26 11.31
CA THR A 113 7.86 -3.14 11.89
C THR A 113 8.90 -2.83 10.81
N GLY A 114 8.83 -3.52 9.68
CA GLY A 114 9.76 -3.37 8.55
C GLY A 114 9.74 -1.96 7.96
N SER A 115 8.59 -1.31 7.93
CA SER A 115 8.46 0.07 7.45
C SER A 115 9.25 1.09 8.30
N SER A 116 9.59 0.75 9.53
CA SER A 116 10.34 1.62 10.47
C SER A 116 11.83 1.27 10.58
N LYS A 117 12.31 0.22 9.90
CA LYS A 117 13.72 -0.19 9.91
C LYS A 117 14.48 0.43 8.74
N GLU A 118 15.78 0.61 8.91
CA GLU A 118 16.67 1.00 7.80
C GLU A 118 16.71 -0.10 6.74
N HIS A 119 16.93 0.31 5.50
CA HIS A 119 17.08 -0.62 4.38
C HIS A 119 18.54 -1.05 4.23
N SER A 120 18.76 -2.35 4.26
CA SER A 120 20.04 -3.01 4.05
C SER A 120 19.89 -4.14 3.03
N GLU A 121 20.99 -4.77 2.63
CA GLU A 121 20.93 -5.95 1.75
C GLU A 121 20.13 -7.10 2.37
N GLU A 122 20.15 -7.26 3.70
CA GLU A 122 19.37 -8.25 4.42
C GLU A 122 17.86 -8.02 4.29
N SER A 123 17.43 -6.77 4.09
CA SER A 123 16.01 -6.43 3.87
C SER A 123 15.44 -7.12 2.63
N LEU A 124 16.24 -7.42 1.62
CA LEU A 124 15.82 -8.13 0.41
C LEU A 124 15.33 -9.55 0.70
N VAL A 125 15.87 -10.17 1.74
CA VAL A 125 15.51 -11.54 2.15
C VAL A 125 14.36 -11.52 3.15
N THR A 126 14.40 -10.64 4.13
CA THR A 126 13.45 -10.60 5.25
C THR A 126 12.07 -10.09 4.85
N CYS A 127 11.97 -9.13 3.93
CA CYS A 127 10.69 -8.56 3.48
C CYS A 127 9.84 -9.51 2.63
N SER A 128 10.36 -10.69 2.25
CA SER A 128 9.62 -11.64 1.40
C SER A 128 8.42 -12.30 2.10
N ALA A 129 8.40 -12.33 3.43
CA ALA A 129 7.35 -12.98 4.23
C ALA A 129 6.19 -12.05 4.64
N GLU A 130 6.28 -10.77 4.33
CA GLU A 130 5.27 -9.77 4.71
C GLU A 130 3.92 -10.00 4.02
N VAL A 131 2.85 -9.61 4.71
CA VAL A 131 1.47 -9.74 4.21
C VAL A 131 1.25 -8.93 2.96
N GLN A 132 1.76 -7.71 2.92
CA GLN A 132 1.55 -6.79 1.82
C GLN A 132 2.35 -7.19 0.58
N LYS A 133 1.65 -7.66 -0.42
CA LYS A 133 2.20 -7.99 -1.75
C LYS A 133 1.50 -7.15 -2.81
N GLY A 134 2.26 -6.39 -3.56
CA GLY A 134 1.74 -5.61 -4.68
C GLY A 134 1.21 -6.53 -5.79
N ASP A 135 -0.06 -6.37 -6.15
CA ASP A 135 -0.72 -7.08 -7.26
C ASP A 135 -1.67 -6.12 -7.97
N ALA A 136 -1.11 -5.27 -8.81
CA ALA A 136 -1.88 -4.24 -9.51
C ALA A 136 -3.00 -4.78 -10.40
N PRO A 137 -2.87 -5.91 -11.13
CA PRO A 137 -3.96 -6.50 -11.88
C PRO A 137 -5.15 -6.92 -10.99
N ASN A 138 -4.88 -7.52 -9.84
CA ASN A 138 -5.94 -7.86 -8.88
C ASN A 138 -6.56 -6.62 -8.27
N GLU A 139 -5.78 -5.63 -7.89
CA GLU A 139 -6.31 -4.36 -7.38
C GLU A 139 -7.19 -3.67 -8.42
N ARG A 140 -6.84 -3.73 -9.71
CA ARG A 140 -7.70 -3.22 -10.79
C ARG A 140 -9.06 -3.94 -10.83
N LYS A 141 -9.07 -5.25 -10.65
CA LYS A 141 -10.32 -6.03 -10.58
C LYS A 141 -11.15 -5.64 -9.37
N ILE A 142 -10.52 -5.49 -8.20
CA ILE A 142 -11.17 -5.06 -6.96
C ILE A 142 -11.76 -3.65 -7.12
N GLN A 143 -11.02 -2.72 -7.70
CA GLN A 143 -11.55 -1.38 -7.98
C GLN A 143 -12.82 -1.42 -8.84
N ARG A 144 -12.83 -2.25 -9.88
CA ARG A 144 -14.00 -2.41 -10.75
C ARG A 144 -15.17 -3.06 -10.01
N PHE A 145 -14.89 -4.04 -9.16
CA PHE A 145 -15.88 -4.70 -8.33
C PHE A 145 -16.57 -3.70 -7.38
N PHE A 146 -15.81 -2.89 -6.66
CA PHE A 146 -16.35 -1.87 -5.75
C PHE A 146 -17.06 -0.69 -6.45
N ARG A 147 -16.92 -0.56 -7.76
CA ARG A 147 -17.71 0.40 -8.55
C ARG A 147 -19.14 -0.09 -8.84
N ASN A 148 -19.41 -1.37 -8.66
CA ASN A 148 -20.77 -1.89 -8.77
C ASN A 148 -21.58 -1.43 -7.56
N LYS A 149 -22.67 -0.68 -7.83
CA LYS A 149 -23.53 -0.12 -6.78
C LYS A 149 -24.13 -1.20 -5.88
N GLU A 150 -24.63 -2.28 -6.47
CA GLU A 150 -25.27 -3.37 -5.73
C GLU A 150 -24.28 -4.02 -4.77
N VAL A 151 -23.07 -4.30 -5.23
CA VAL A 151 -22.00 -4.83 -4.40
C VAL A 151 -21.64 -3.88 -3.26
N ALA A 152 -21.42 -2.59 -3.58
CA ALA A 152 -21.07 -1.59 -2.59
C ALA A 152 -22.12 -1.47 -1.48
N GLN A 153 -23.38 -1.61 -1.82
CA GLN A 153 -24.50 -1.50 -0.89
C GLN A 153 -24.76 -2.77 -0.06
N MET A 154 -24.25 -3.93 -0.47
CA MET A 154 -24.35 -5.17 0.33
C MET A 154 -23.31 -5.26 1.44
N ILE A 155 -22.26 -4.43 1.38
CA ILE A 155 -21.15 -4.49 2.33
C ILE A 155 -21.48 -3.60 3.53
N LYS A 156 -21.72 -4.18 4.70
CA LYS A 156 -21.93 -3.45 5.95
C LYS A 156 -20.66 -2.72 6.36
N ARG A 157 -19.54 -3.44 6.41
CA ARG A 157 -18.24 -2.91 6.79
C ARG A 157 -17.12 -3.53 5.97
N CYS A 158 -16.06 -2.77 5.75
CA CYS A 158 -14.90 -3.25 5.01
C CYS A 158 -13.64 -2.64 5.61
N ASN A 159 -12.62 -3.46 5.79
CA ASN A 159 -11.30 -3.03 6.22
C ASN A 159 -10.24 -3.50 5.23
N ASP A 160 -9.07 -2.85 5.19
CA ASP A 160 -7.96 -3.36 4.41
C ASP A 160 -7.25 -4.51 5.14
N PHE A 161 -6.61 -5.37 4.37
CA PHE A 161 -5.78 -6.46 4.89
C PHE A 161 -4.31 -6.08 4.68
N GLY A 162 -3.80 -5.24 5.56
CA GLY A 162 -2.44 -4.74 5.52
C GLY A 162 -1.60 -5.14 6.73
N ALA A 163 -0.85 -4.20 7.26
CA ALA A 163 -0.06 -4.39 8.47
C ALA A 163 -0.94 -4.83 9.65
N GLY A 164 -0.45 -5.81 10.42
CA GLY A 164 -1.21 -6.46 11.48
C GLY A 164 -1.98 -7.71 11.03
N GLY A 165 -2.13 -7.94 9.72
CA GLY A 165 -2.75 -9.14 9.15
C GLY A 165 -4.19 -9.36 9.62
N VAL A 166 -4.53 -10.61 9.88
CA VAL A 166 -5.89 -11.02 10.30
C VAL A 166 -6.32 -10.33 11.60
N CYS A 167 -5.40 -10.16 12.56
CA CYS A 167 -5.73 -9.56 13.85
C CYS A 167 -6.25 -8.14 13.71
N VAL A 168 -5.68 -7.35 12.80
CA VAL A 168 -6.13 -5.98 12.52
C VAL A 168 -7.34 -6.00 11.57
N ALA A 169 -7.23 -6.70 10.44
CA ALA A 169 -8.28 -6.68 9.42
C ALA A 169 -9.65 -7.15 9.94
N ILE A 170 -9.67 -8.21 10.74
CA ILE A 170 -10.90 -8.77 11.32
C ILE A 170 -11.15 -8.22 12.74
N GLY A 171 -10.09 -8.10 13.55
CA GLY A 171 -10.22 -7.61 14.93
C GLY A 171 -10.85 -6.22 15.01
N GLU A 172 -10.42 -5.28 14.18
CA GLU A 172 -11.01 -3.95 14.13
C GLU A 172 -12.48 -3.93 13.67
N ILE A 173 -12.86 -4.88 12.81
CA ILE A 173 -14.26 -5.03 12.39
C ILE A 173 -15.09 -5.60 13.55
N ALA A 174 -14.51 -6.54 14.28
CA ALA A 174 -15.17 -7.26 15.37
C ALA A 174 -15.23 -6.48 16.70
N GLU A 175 -14.44 -5.41 16.86
CA GLU A 175 -14.36 -4.62 18.11
C GLU A 175 -15.73 -4.11 18.61
N SER A 176 -16.68 -3.95 17.71
CA SER A 176 -18.03 -3.49 18.00
C SER A 176 -19.06 -4.61 18.19
N ILE A 177 -18.61 -5.87 18.20
CA ILE A 177 -19.45 -7.06 18.38
C ILE A 177 -19.14 -7.66 19.75
N ASP A 178 -20.10 -7.67 20.65
CA ASP A 178 -20.01 -8.35 21.96
C ASP A 178 -20.16 -9.87 21.80
#